data_5418dcfb04bd2484d22bcd113061a320
#
_entry.id   5418dcfb04bd2484d22bcd113061a320
#
_cell.length_a   1.000
_cell.length_b   1.000
_cell.length_c   1.000
_cell.angle_alpha   90.00
_cell.angle_beta   90.00
_cell.angle_gamma   90.00
#
_symmetry.space_group_name_H-M   'P 1'
#
loop_
_entity.id
_entity.type
_entity.pdbx_description
1 polymer ?
#
loop_
_entity_poly.entity_id
_entity_poly.type
_entity_poly.pdbx_seq_one_letter_code
_entity_poly.pdbx_strand_id
1 'polypeptide(L)'
;MINFNGVTFTSWSTNISKHSYTDFGVILTEQNIGLPSPKTYSVSIEGMDGRLDLSECFGEMKYENRTLKFTFESIDKITDWQAKMINISSFLHGQKMKIKTWSDPDFYYIGRCQIDEYNSSQRLGKIVISCDCEPFKYKKSITTFNLTEGTNTVQNSRMTVYADLINESEITINSKVYSAGTHLRAIKLISGTNTLNSSGNATLNFQEGEI
;
A
#
# COMPACT_ATOMS: atom_id res chain seq x y z
N MET A 1 16.58 20.16 -13.16
CA MET A 1 15.11 20.00 -13.08
C MET A 1 14.75 20.12 -11.61
N ILE A 2 13.99 21.13 -11.21
CA ILE A 2 13.59 21.32 -9.80
C ILE A 2 12.56 20.21 -9.51
N ASN A 3 12.94 19.22 -8.72
CA ASN A 3 11.99 18.22 -8.22
C ASN A 3 11.13 18.90 -7.14
N PHE A 4 9.95 19.34 -7.53
CA PHE A 4 8.99 19.78 -6.55
C PHE A 4 8.43 18.55 -5.80
N ASN A 5 8.45 18.65 -4.48
CA ASN A 5 7.82 17.70 -3.60
C ASN A 5 6.34 17.57 -3.99
N GLY A 6 5.87 16.37 -4.21
CA GLY A 6 4.50 16.16 -4.66
C GLY A 6 4.02 14.74 -4.44
N VAL A 7 2.79 14.51 -4.83
CA VAL A 7 2.13 13.20 -4.75
C VAL A 7 1.73 12.77 -6.15
N THR A 8 2.01 11.54 -6.50
CA THR A 8 1.54 10.93 -7.74
C THR A 8 0.35 10.03 -7.42
N PHE A 9 -0.77 10.28 -8.08
CA PHE A 9 -1.97 9.47 -8.00
C PHE A 9 -2.13 8.66 -9.29
N THR A 10 -2.20 7.35 -9.16
CA THR A 10 -2.43 6.45 -10.29
C THR A 10 -3.78 5.78 -10.13
N SER A 11 -4.68 5.97 -11.08
CA SER A 11 -6.00 5.35 -11.07
C SER A 11 -5.89 3.83 -11.08
N TRP A 12 -6.61 3.17 -10.17
CA TRP A 12 -6.65 1.71 -10.08
C TRP A 12 -7.28 1.07 -11.33
N SER A 13 -8.31 1.70 -11.89
CA SER A 13 -9.07 1.16 -13.01
C SER A 13 -8.42 1.40 -14.37
N THR A 14 -7.86 2.61 -14.58
CA THR A 14 -7.32 3.01 -15.90
C THR A 14 -5.79 2.98 -15.96
N ASN A 15 -5.12 2.84 -14.82
CA ASN A 15 -3.66 2.92 -14.65
C ASN A 15 -3.05 4.25 -15.15
N ILE A 16 -3.88 5.29 -15.30
CA ILE A 16 -3.42 6.64 -15.64
C ILE A 16 -2.85 7.30 -14.38
N SER A 17 -1.66 7.87 -14.49
CA SER A 17 -0.96 8.57 -13.41
C SER A 17 -1.00 10.07 -13.63
N LYS A 18 -1.27 10.82 -12.55
CA LYS A 18 -1.16 12.27 -12.52
C LYS A 18 -0.40 12.72 -11.28
N HIS A 19 0.52 13.64 -11.46
CA HIS A 19 1.32 14.23 -10.39
C HIS A 19 0.73 15.57 -9.95
N SER A 20 0.73 15.85 -8.64
CA SER A 20 0.11 17.05 -8.07
C SER A 20 0.64 18.36 -8.66
N TYR A 21 1.95 18.45 -8.92
CA TYR A 21 2.55 19.67 -9.47
C TYR A 21 2.49 19.72 -11.00
N THR A 22 2.98 18.70 -11.70
CA THR A 22 3.13 18.73 -13.16
C THR A 22 1.81 18.69 -13.91
N ASP A 23 0.83 17.93 -13.40
CA ASP A 23 -0.44 17.69 -14.10
C ASP A 23 -1.60 18.52 -13.53
N PHE A 24 -1.58 18.80 -12.22
CA PHE A 24 -2.62 19.59 -11.57
C PHE A 24 -2.17 21.02 -11.25
N GLY A 25 -0.85 21.30 -11.26
CA GLY A 25 -0.32 22.62 -10.96
C GLY A 25 -0.57 23.07 -9.51
N VAL A 26 -0.61 22.10 -8.56
CA VAL A 26 -0.76 22.39 -7.13
C VAL A 26 0.49 21.95 -6.37
N ILE A 27 0.87 22.73 -5.39
CA ILE A 27 2.06 22.52 -4.56
C ILE A 27 1.64 21.84 -3.27
N LEU A 28 2.32 20.75 -2.91
CA LEU A 28 2.12 20.08 -1.63
C LEU A 28 2.71 20.94 -0.50
N THR A 29 1.88 21.41 0.41
CA THR A 29 2.29 22.23 1.56
C THR A 29 2.33 21.44 2.86
N GLU A 30 1.47 20.41 2.98
CA GLU A 30 1.42 19.55 4.16
C GLU A 30 1.12 18.12 3.77
N GLN A 31 1.78 17.17 4.41
CA GLN A 31 1.56 15.74 4.29
C GLN A 31 1.45 15.12 5.68
N ASN A 32 0.34 14.44 5.93
CA ASN A 32 0.14 13.65 7.13
C ASN A 32 -0.13 12.20 6.74
N ILE A 33 0.73 11.29 7.16
CA ILE A 33 0.62 9.86 6.91
C ILE A 33 0.30 9.19 8.25
N GLY A 34 -0.98 8.89 8.47
CA GLY A 34 -1.44 8.16 9.65
C GLY A 34 -0.87 6.74 9.69
N LEU A 35 -0.54 6.24 10.86
CA LEU A 35 -0.24 4.82 11.06
C LEU A 35 -1.53 4.02 11.23
N PRO A 36 -1.58 2.77 10.74
CA PRO A 36 -2.76 1.93 10.92
C PRO A 36 -2.88 1.49 12.37
N SER A 37 -4.07 1.57 12.94
CA SER A 37 -4.33 1.09 14.29
C SER A 37 -4.39 -0.44 14.32
N PRO A 38 -3.79 -1.10 15.33
CA PRO A 38 -3.94 -2.53 15.52
C PRO A 38 -5.40 -2.87 15.90
N LYS A 39 -5.93 -3.96 15.36
CA LYS A 39 -7.23 -4.52 15.75
C LYS A 39 -7.05 -5.31 17.02
N THR A 40 -7.43 -4.73 18.16
CA THR A 40 -7.32 -5.38 19.47
C THR A 40 -8.66 -6.00 19.88
N TYR A 41 -8.60 -7.19 20.44
CA TYR A 41 -9.75 -7.85 21.06
C TYR A 41 -9.39 -8.31 22.45
N SER A 42 -10.08 -7.76 23.46
CA SER A 42 -9.85 -8.10 24.86
C SER A 42 -11.17 -8.40 25.58
N VAL A 43 -11.13 -9.33 26.52
CA VAL A 43 -12.28 -9.75 27.32
C VAL A 43 -12.00 -9.50 28.78
N SER A 44 -12.96 -8.87 29.50
CA SER A 44 -12.94 -8.78 30.95
C SER A 44 -13.51 -10.06 31.56
N ILE A 45 -12.76 -10.68 32.47
CA ILE A 45 -13.20 -11.88 33.19
C ILE A 45 -13.46 -11.45 34.62
N GLU A 46 -14.63 -11.77 35.15
CA GLU A 46 -15.01 -11.44 36.53
C GLU A 46 -14.08 -12.13 37.54
N GLY A 47 -13.54 -11.38 38.48
CA GLY A 47 -12.56 -11.88 39.43
C GLY A 47 -11.11 -11.90 38.97
N MET A 48 -10.81 -11.40 37.75
CA MET A 48 -9.45 -11.27 37.25
C MET A 48 -9.07 -9.78 37.17
N ASP A 49 -7.86 -9.43 37.59
CA ASP A 49 -7.31 -8.10 37.42
C ASP A 49 -6.96 -7.89 35.91
N GLY A 50 -7.36 -6.72 35.36
CA GLY A 50 -7.10 -6.34 33.99
C GLY A 50 -8.04 -7.00 32.95
N ARG A 51 -7.56 -7.17 31.74
CA ARG A 51 -8.28 -7.78 30.63
C ARG A 51 -7.42 -8.87 30.00
N LEU A 52 -8.05 -9.95 29.59
CA LEU A 52 -7.40 -10.97 28.76
C LEU A 52 -7.32 -10.47 27.31
N ASP A 53 -6.11 -10.31 26.79
CA ASP A 53 -5.89 -9.94 25.40
C ASP A 53 -5.93 -11.18 24.51
N LEU A 54 -6.84 -11.19 23.55
CA LEU A 54 -7.06 -12.26 22.57
C LEU A 54 -6.78 -11.79 21.14
N SER A 55 -6.11 -10.66 20.97
CA SER A 55 -5.92 -10.03 19.66
C SER A 55 -5.18 -10.92 18.65
N GLU A 56 -4.30 -11.79 19.14
CA GLU A 56 -3.49 -12.72 18.31
C GLU A 56 -3.97 -14.18 18.37
N CYS A 57 -5.10 -14.47 19.05
CA CYS A 57 -5.56 -15.86 19.19
C CYS A 57 -5.94 -16.55 17.85
N PHE A 58 -6.19 -15.76 16.82
CA PHE A 58 -6.46 -16.25 15.44
C PHE A 58 -5.28 -16.05 14.49
N GLY A 59 -4.07 -15.82 15.01
CA GLY A 59 -2.84 -15.63 14.23
C GLY A 59 -2.25 -14.24 14.39
N GLU A 60 -1.55 -13.77 13.36
CA GLU A 60 -0.85 -12.49 13.38
C GLU A 60 -1.79 -11.30 13.62
N MET A 61 -1.29 -10.27 14.30
CA MET A 61 -1.96 -8.99 14.50
C MET A 61 -2.49 -8.43 13.16
N LYS A 62 -3.75 -8.00 13.17
CA LYS A 62 -4.39 -7.33 12.04
C LYS A 62 -4.52 -5.84 12.32
N TYR A 63 -4.63 -5.06 11.25
CA TYR A 63 -4.67 -3.61 11.33
C TYR A 63 -5.92 -3.06 10.66
N GLU A 64 -6.40 -1.92 11.17
CA GLU A 64 -7.40 -1.09 10.52
C GLU A 64 -6.79 -0.33 9.33
N ASN A 65 -7.63 0.21 8.47
CA ASN A 65 -7.19 1.15 7.45
C ASN A 65 -6.47 2.34 8.06
N ARG A 66 -5.63 2.97 7.25
CA ARG A 66 -4.92 4.21 7.61
C ARG A 66 -5.42 5.38 6.78
N THR A 67 -5.37 6.57 7.35
CA THR A 67 -5.72 7.79 6.62
C THR A 67 -4.46 8.53 6.23
N LEU A 68 -4.37 8.87 4.95
CA LEU A 68 -3.38 9.83 4.44
C LEU A 68 -4.10 11.14 4.17
N LYS A 69 -3.51 12.26 4.61
CA LYS A 69 -4.05 13.59 4.37
C LYS A 69 -3.01 14.48 3.73
N PHE A 70 -3.39 15.12 2.64
CA PHE A 70 -2.54 16.02 1.86
C PHE A 70 -3.19 17.37 1.72
N THR A 71 -2.44 18.44 2.01
CA THR A 71 -2.84 19.81 1.77
C THR A 71 -2.04 20.37 0.59
N PHE A 72 -2.73 20.87 -0.39
CA PHE A 72 -2.14 21.49 -1.57
C PHE A 72 -2.58 22.94 -1.69
N GLU A 73 -1.69 23.76 -2.24
CA GLU A 73 -1.96 25.16 -2.52
C GLU A 73 -1.60 25.51 -3.98
N SER A 74 -2.28 26.51 -4.50
CA SER A 74 -2.03 27.03 -5.84
C SER A 74 -2.10 28.55 -5.82
N ILE A 75 -1.17 29.19 -6.54
CA ILE A 75 -1.11 30.64 -6.72
C ILE A 75 -1.68 30.96 -8.09
N ASP A 76 -2.99 30.83 -8.26
CA ASP A 76 -3.67 31.07 -9.53
C ASP A 76 -4.73 32.16 -9.38
N LYS A 77 -5.14 32.69 -10.53
CA LYS A 77 -6.35 33.51 -10.59
C LYS A 77 -7.58 32.66 -10.24
N ILE A 78 -8.57 33.28 -9.63
CA ILE A 78 -9.79 32.61 -9.15
C ILE A 78 -10.53 31.86 -10.26
N THR A 79 -10.52 32.38 -11.49
CA THR A 79 -11.13 31.76 -12.67
C THR A 79 -10.47 30.44 -13.06
N ASP A 80 -9.14 30.37 -12.96
CA ASP A 80 -8.35 29.20 -13.33
C ASP A 80 -8.42 28.13 -12.23
N TRP A 81 -8.61 28.56 -10.98
CA TRP A 81 -8.79 27.69 -9.83
C TRP A 81 -10.03 26.80 -9.95
N GLN A 82 -11.16 27.33 -10.41
CA GLN A 82 -12.37 26.55 -10.54
C GLN A 82 -12.25 25.44 -11.61
N ALA A 83 -11.65 25.75 -12.74
CA ALA A 83 -11.36 24.76 -13.79
C ALA A 83 -10.38 23.68 -13.30
N LYS A 84 -9.36 24.09 -12.53
CA LYS A 84 -8.40 23.19 -11.90
C LYS A 84 -9.08 22.25 -10.90
N MET A 85 -9.97 22.77 -10.07
CA MET A 85 -10.76 21.98 -9.12
C MET A 85 -11.64 20.93 -9.79
N ILE A 86 -12.30 21.28 -10.88
CA ILE A 86 -13.10 20.33 -11.66
C ILE A 86 -12.22 19.19 -12.19
N ASN A 87 -11.04 19.50 -12.71
CA ASN A 87 -10.10 18.50 -13.22
C ASN A 87 -9.59 17.57 -12.10
N ILE A 88 -9.23 18.12 -10.95
CA ILE A 88 -8.76 17.34 -9.80
C ILE A 88 -9.89 16.47 -9.26
N SER A 89 -11.07 17.03 -9.04
CA SER A 89 -12.20 16.30 -8.45
C SER A 89 -12.70 15.18 -9.36
N SER A 90 -12.80 15.41 -10.66
CA SER A 90 -13.21 14.38 -11.60
C SER A 90 -12.25 13.20 -11.69
N PHE A 91 -10.97 13.43 -11.43
CA PHE A 91 -9.95 12.38 -11.44
C PHE A 91 -9.83 11.64 -10.10
N LEU A 92 -9.91 12.36 -8.97
CA LEU A 92 -9.57 11.81 -7.65
C LEU A 92 -10.77 11.48 -6.77
N HIS A 93 -11.83 12.32 -6.79
CA HIS A 93 -12.89 12.22 -5.79
C HIS A 93 -13.66 10.90 -5.89
N GLY A 94 -13.69 10.14 -4.80
CA GLY A 94 -14.34 8.84 -4.73
C GLY A 94 -13.63 7.70 -5.45
N GLN A 95 -12.45 7.92 -6.07
CA GLN A 95 -11.74 6.90 -6.83
C GLN A 95 -10.73 6.12 -5.98
N LYS A 96 -10.56 4.83 -6.30
CA LYS A 96 -9.48 4.01 -5.74
C LYS A 96 -8.19 4.29 -6.50
N MET A 97 -7.12 4.65 -5.77
CA MET A 97 -5.84 5.10 -6.30
C MET A 97 -4.67 4.33 -5.71
N LYS A 98 -3.60 4.21 -6.49
CA LYS A 98 -2.25 3.99 -5.97
C LYS A 98 -1.65 5.36 -5.72
N ILE A 99 -1.18 5.62 -4.52
CA ILE A 99 -0.70 6.92 -4.05
C ILE A 99 0.78 6.79 -3.74
N LYS A 100 1.60 7.54 -4.47
CA LYS A 100 3.05 7.58 -4.27
C LYS A 100 3.44 8.96 -3.79
N THR A 101 4.15 9.02 -2.66
CA THR A 101 4.66 10.26 -2.10
C THR A 101 6.12 10.48 -2.51
N TRP A 102 6.56 11.72 -2.55
CA TRP A 102 7.96 12.04 -2.82
C TRP A 102 8.90 11.59 -1.69
N SER A 103 8.38 11.56 -0.45
CA SER A 103 9.16 11.18 0.75
C SER A 103 9.48 9.69 0.81
N ASP A 104 8.72 8.86 0.09
CA ASP A 104 8.89 7.41 0.06
C ASP A 104 8.71 6.88 -1.38
N PRO A 105 9.72 7.11 -2.25
CA PRO A 105 9.59 6.87 -3.69
C PRO A 105 9.54 5.39 -4.08
N ASP A 106 9.95 4.48 -3.20
CA ASP A 106 10.01 3.05 -3.47
C ASP A 106 8.73 2.31 -3.08
N PHE A 107 7.83 3.01 -2.38
CA PHE A 107 6.56 2.47 -1.93
C PHE A 107 5.37 3.25 -2.51
N TYR A 108 4.20 2.62 -2.45
CA TYR A 108 2.92 3.26 -2.74
C TYR A 108 1.84 2.75 -1.78
N TYR A 109 0.85 3.56 -1.56
CA TYR A 109 -0.35 3.22 -0.80
C TYR A 109 -1.49 2.92 -1.76
N ILE A 110 -2.43 2.08 -1.33
CA ILE A 110 -3.67 1.80 -2.06
C ILE A 110 -4.82 2.30 -1.22
N GLY A 111 -5.62 3.20 -1.76
CA GLY A 111 -6.74 3.75 -1.02
C GLY A 111 -7.75 4.49 -1.88
N ARG A 112 -8.86 4.87 -1.26
CA ARG A 112 -9.89 5.70 -1.90
C ARG A 112 -9.69 7.14 -1.49
N CYS A 113 -9.53 8.00 -2.48
CA CYS A 113 -9.31 9.43 -2.27
C CYS A 113 -10.63 10.18 -2.18
N GLN A 114 -10.66 11.16 -1.29
CA GLN A 114 -11.77 12.09 -1.09
C GLN A 114 -11.20 13.51 -1.00
N ILE A 115 -11.88 14.44 -1.61
CA ILE A 115 -11.62 15.87 -1.40
C ILE A 115 -12.49 16.30 -0.23
N ASP A 116 -11.86 16.68 0.88
CA ASP A 116 -12.55 17.09 2.10
C ASP A 116 -13.06 18.52 1.99
N GLU A 117 -12.18 19.41 1.51
CA GLU A 117 -12.51 20.83 1.32
C GLU A 117 -11.66 21.43 0.21
N TYR A 118 -12.19 22.48 -0.39
CA TYR A 118 -11.40 23.41 -1.18
C TYR A 118 -11.83 24.84 -0.86
N ASN A 119 -10.84 25.70 -0.72
CA ASN A 119 -11.07 27.11 -0.45
C ASN A 119 -10.32 27.95 -1.49
N SER A 120 -10.95 29.03 -1.92
CA SER A 120 -10.28 30.02 -2.76
C SER A 120 -10.41 31.40 -2.14
N SER A 121 -9.29 32.08 -2.02
CA SER A 121 -9.23 33.52 -1.78
C SER A 121 -8.83 34.22 -3.08
N GLN A 122 -8.80 35.55 -3.10
CA GLN A 122 -8.50 36.31 -4.33
C GLN A 122 -7.20 35.89 -5.05
N ARG A 123 -6.25 35.24 -4.36
CA ARG A 123 -4.94 34.87 -4.91
C ARG A 123 -4.44 33.47 -4.52
N LEU A 124 -5.11 32.80 -3.60
CA LEU A 124 -4.68 31.50 -3.08
C LEU A 124 -5.83 30.51 -3.15
N GLY A 125 -5.58 29.40 -3.80
CA GLY A 125 -6.45 28.23 -3.74
C GLY A 125 -5.83 27.18 -2.81
N LYS A 126 -6.64 26.61 -1.92
CA LYS A 126 -6.26 25.51 -1.03
C LYS A 126 -7.20 24.34 -1.26
N ILE A 127 -6.64 23.13 -1.34
CA ILE A 127 -7.38 21.87 -1.42
C ILE A 127 -6.82 20.90 -0.40
N VAL A 128 -7.71 20.21 0.29
CA VAL A 128 -7.38 19.12 1.22
C VAL A 128 -7.95 17.83 0.70
N ILE A 129 -7.07 16.85 0.55
CA ILE A 129 -7.40 15.50 0.05
C ILE A 129 -7.08 14.51 1.16
N SER A 130 -8.08 13.73 1.58
CA SER A 130 -7.91 12.57 2.42
C SER A 130 -8.04 11.29 1.62
N CYS A 131 -7.31 10.26 2.02
CA CYS A 131 -7.33 8.96 1.38
C CYS A 131 -7.44 7.88 2.45
N ASP A 132 -8.51 7.11 2.44
CA ASP A 132 -8.67 5.92 3.25
C ASP A 132 -7.94 4.77 2.58
N CYS A 133 -6.78 4.39 3.14
CA CYS A 133 -5.83 3.46 2.56
C CYS A 133 -5.79 2.13 3.31
N GLU A 134 -5.44 1.09 2.58
CA GLU A 134 -5.09 -0.20 3.15
C GLU A 134 -3.96 -0.03 4.19
N PRO A 135 -3.88 -0.89 5.22
CA PRO A 135 -2.97 -0.68 6.34
C PRO A 135 -1.48 -0.66 5.95
N PHE A 136 -1.11 -1.41 4.90
CA PHE A 136 0.26 -1.51 4.44
C PHE A 136 0.55 -0.58 3.27
N LYS A 137 1.78 -0.08 3.19
CA LYS A 137 2.37 0.45 1.98
C LYS A 137 3.04 -0.68 1.22
N TYR A 138 2.99 -0.65 -0.09
CA TYR A 138 3.47 -1.72 -0.97
C TYR A 138 4.75 -1.29 -1.67
N LYS A 139 5.75 -2.15 -1.67
CA LYS A 139 7.01 -1.93 -2.39
C LYS A 139 6.73 -1.86 -3.89
N LYS A 140 7.31 -0.92 -4.59
CA LYS A 140 7.10 -0.73 -6.03
C LYS A 140 7.61 -1.91 -6.87
N SER A 141 8.75 -2.47 -6.49
CA SER A 141 9.35 -3.64 -7.15
C SER A 141 8.78 -4.94 -6.58
N ILE A 142 8.55 -5.90 -7.43
CA ILE A 142 8.28 -7.28 -7.03
C ILE A 142 9.60 -7.88 -6.54
N THR A 143 9.55 -8.55 -5.39
CA THR A 143 10.69 -9.30 -4.85
C THR A 143 10.68 -10.69 -5.47
N THR A 144 11.83 -11.05 -6.06
CA THR A 144 12.05 -12.36 -6.66
C THR A 144 13.03 -13.14 -5.78
N PHE A 145 12.68 -14.37 -5.44
CA PHE A 145 13.52 -15.29 -4.67
C PHE A 145 13.66 -16.62 -5.41
N ASN A 146 14.90 -17.05 -5.65
CA ASN A 146 15.16 -18.32 -6.30
C ASN A 146 15.33 -19.42 -5.25
N LEU A 147 14.39 -20.37 -5.28
CA LEU A 147 14.49 -21.61 -4.51
C LEU A 147 15.49 -22.55 -5.16
N THR A 148 16.26 -23.23 -4.33
CA THR A 148 17.13 -24.34 -4.71
C THR A 148 16.64 -25.61 -4.03
N GLU A 149 17.11 -26.77 -4.52
CA GLU A 149 16.84 -28.04 -3.85
C GLU A 149 17.31 -28.01 -2.39
N GLY A 150 16.49 -28.48 -1.47
CA GLY A 150 16.73 -28.48 -0.03
C GLY A 150 16.01 -27.40 0.72
N THR A 151 16.59 -26.97 1.84
CA THR A 151 16.00 -25.97 2.75
C THR A 151 16.37 -24.56 2.33
N ASN A 152 15.37 -23.75 2.07
CA ASN A 152 15.49 -22.34 1.70
C ASN A 152 14.92 -21.44 2.80
N THR A 153 15.59 -20.33 3.07
CA THR A 153 15.12 -19.32 4.03
C THR A 153 14.74 -18.05 3.31
N VAL A 154 13.46 -17.74 3.29
CA VAL A 154 12.89 -16.57 2.63
C VAL A 154 12.53 -15.54 3.69
N GLN A 155 13.09 -14.34 3.59
CA GLN A 155 12.71 -13.21 4.44
C GLN A 155 11.56 -12.46 3.79
N ASN A 156 10.53 -12.19 4.56
CA ASN A 156 9.41 -11.36 4.16
C ASN A 156 9.27 -10.19 5.13
N SER A 157 8.82 -9.06 4.63
CA SER A 157 8.53 -7.88 5.45
C SER A 157 7.32 -8.11 6.37
N ARG A 158 6.75 -7.06 6.90
CA ARG A 158 5.74 -7.13 7.97
C ARG A 158 4.35 -7.61 7.52
N MET A 159 4.09 -7.67 6.23
CA MET A 159 2.83 -8.10 5.67
C MET A 159 2.86 -9.58 5.27
N THR A 160 1.88 -10.38 5.72
CA THR A 160 1.68 -11.72 5.15
C THR A 160 1.32 -11.60 3.66
N VAL A 161 2.10 -12.23 2.80
CA VAL A 161 1.91 -12.22 1.34
C VAL A 161 1.70 -13.62 0.80
N TYR A 162 1.16 -13.70 -0.41
CA TYR A 162 1.06 -14.93 -1.17
C TYR A 162 1.94 -14.80 -2.41
N ALA A 163 3.03 -15.56 -2.43
CA ALA A 163 3.96 -15.58 -3.54
C ALA A 163 3.42 -16.42 -4.70
N ASP A 164 3.68 -15.95 -5.91
CA ASP A 164 3.52 -16.72 -7.13
C ASP A 164 4.74 -17.64 -7.27
N LEU A 165 4.50 -18.90 -7.65
CA LEU A 165 5.52 -19.90 -7.85
C LEU A 165 5.67 -20.18 -9.35
N ILE A 166 6.91 -20.16 -9.85
CA ILE A 166 7.26 -20.47 -11.23
C ILE A 166 8.29 -21.60 -11.22
N ASN A 167 7.96 -22.74 -11.85
CA ASN A 167 8.83 -23.92 -11.92
C ASN A 167 8.78 -24.54 -13.32
N GLU A 168 9.92 -25.04 -13.80
CA GLU A 168 10.05 -25.65 -15.12
C GLU A 168 9.74 -27.16 -15.13
N SER A 169 9.83 -27.80 -13.96
CA SER A 169 9.55 -29.24 -13.75
C SER A 169 8.68 -29.42 -12.53
N GLU A 170 8.06 -30.60 -12.38
CA GLU A 170 7.33 -30.93 -11.16
C GLU A 170 8.23 -30.84 -9.92
N ILE A 171 7.79 -30.15 -8.90
CA ILE A 171 8.50 -29.97 -7.62
C ILE A 171 7.56 -30.14 -6.44
N THR A 172 8.15 -30.49 -5.31
CA THR A 172 7.45 -30.56 -4.03
C THR A 172 7.97 -29.45 -3.11
N ILE A 173 7.09 -28.61 -2.57
CA ILE A 173 7.42 -27.60 -1.57
C ILE A 173 6.60 -27.86 -0.32
N ASN A 174 7.28 -28.05 0.82
CA ASN A 174 6.64 -28.36 2.11
C ASN A 174 5.58 -29.45 2.00
N SER A 175 5.90 -30.56 1.35
CA SER A 175 5.02 -31.72 1.12
C SER A 175 3.87 -31.51 0.13
N LYS A 176 3.75 -30.36 -0.51
CA LYS A 176 2.77 -30.10 -1.57
C LYS A 176 3.42 -30.16 -2.94
N VAL A 177 2.84 -30.94 -3.85
CA VAL A 177 3.33 -31.11 -5.22
C VAL A 177 2.77 -30.02 -6.12
N TYR A 178 3.64 -29.44 -6.96
CA TYR A 178 3.31 -28.46 -7.98
C TYR A 178 3.83 -28.96 -9.34
N SER A 179 2.96 -29.10 -10.32
CA SER A 179 3.33 -29.43 -11.70
C SER A 179 4.18 -28.29 -12.31
N ALA A 180 4.84 -28.58 -13.44
CA ALA A 180 5.55 -27.52 -14.17
C ALA A 180 4.61 -26.40 -14.59
N GLY A 181 5.01 -25.13 -14.39
CA GLY A 181 4.23 -23.94 -14.76
C GLY A 181 4.28 -22.78 -13.79
N THR A 182 3.29 -21.89 -13.91
CA THR A 182 3.11 -20.75 -13.02
C THR A 182 1.87 -20.96 -12.15
N HIS A 183 2.08 -20.89 -10.84
CA HIS A 183 1.03 -21.07 -9.83
C HIS A 183 0.86 -19.76 -9.08
N LEU A 184 -0.26 -19.07 -9.32
CA LEU A 184 -0.55 -17.78 -8.69
C LEU A 184 -0.91 -17.98 -7.21
N ARG A 185 -0.35 -17.13 -6.36
CA ARG A 185 -0.60 -17.11 -4.91
C ARG A 185 -0.42 -18.48 -4.23
N ALA A 186 0.56 -19.24 -4.69
CA ALA A 186 0.73 -20.65 -4.31
C ALA A 186 1.33 -20.82 -2.92
N ILE A 187 2.26 -19.95 -2.53
CA ILE A 187 3.05 -20.05 -1.28
C ILE A 187 2.70 -18.89 -0.37
N LYS A 188 2.18 -19.20 0.82
CA LYS A 188 1.96 -18.21 1.88
C LYS A 188 3.28 -17.92 2.59
N LEU A 189 3.69 -16.67 2.60
CA LEU A 189 4.83 -16.16 3.38
C LEU A 189 4.31 -15.28 4.51
N ILE A 190 4.59 -15.67 5.73
CA ILE A 190 4.26 -14.88 6.92
C ILE A 190 5.30 -13.79 7.16
N SER A 191 5.03 -12.85 8.04
CA SER A 191 5.99 -11.83 8.47
C SER A 191 7.25 -12.47 9.04
N GLY A 192 8.42 -11.95 8.63
CA GLY A 192 9.73 -12.44 9.08
C GLY A 192 10.26 -13.64 8.28
N THR A 193 10.83 -14.59 8.99
CA THR A 193 11.55 -15.72 8.40
C THR A 193 10.62 -16.87 8.03
N ASN A 194 10.66 -17.29 6.77
CA ASN A 194 9.91 -18.44 6.25
C ASN A 194 10.88 -19.54 5.79
N THR A 195 10.70 -20.75 6.27
CA THR A 195 11.50 -21.91 5.87
C THR A 195 10.70 -22.75 4.86
N LEU A 196 11.26 -22.95 3.67
CA LEU A 196 10.66 -23.72 2.60
C LEU A 196 11.60 -24.86 2.20
N ASN A 197 11.12 -26.09 2.24
CA ASN A 197 11.84 -27.26 1.73
C ASN A 197 11.38 -27.56 0.32
N SER A 198 12.29 -27.43 -0.65
CA SER A 198 12.01 -27.68 -2.07
C SER A 198 12.74 -28.90 -2.57
N SER A 199 12.11 -29.72 -3.40
CA SER A 199 12.74 -30.87 -4.08
C SER A 199 13.44 -30.50 -5.39
N GLY A 200 13.45 -29.22 -5.76
CA GLY A 200 14.07 -28.72 -6.99
C GLY A 200 14.08 -27.21 -7.06
N ASN A 201 14.53 -26.69 -8.20
CA ASN A 201 14.65 -25.24 -8.42
C ASN A 201 13.31 -24.62 -8.83
N ALA A 202 13.01 -23.45 -8.27
CA ALA A 202 11.85 -22.66 -8.64
C ALA A 202 12.08 -21.17 -8.31
N THR A 203 11.21 -20.31 -8.82
CA THR A 203 11.23 -18.88 -8.55
C THR A 203 9.96 -18.47 -7.83
N LEU A 204 10.11 -17.73 -6.73
CA LEU A 204 9.03 -17.08 -6.02
C LEU A 204 9.00 -15.59 -6.36
N ASN A 205 7.84 -15.09 -6.75
CA ASN A 205 7.60 -13.66 -6.94
C ASN A 205 6.52 -13.18 -5.97
N PHE A 206 6.83 -12.17 -5.19
CA PHE A 206 5.88 -11.60 -4.24
C PHE A 206 6.09 -10.10 -4.03
N GLN A 207 5.05 -9.43 -3.60
CA GLN A 207 5.06 -8.01 -3.32
C GLN A 207 5.11 -7.80 -1.82
N GLU A 208 6.22 -7.24 -1.34
CA GLU A 208 6.38 -6.89 0.06
C GLU A 208 5.53 -5.67 0.44
N GLY A 209 5.10 -5.64 1.70
CA GLY A 209 4.41 -4.51 2.29
C GLY A 209 4.92 -4.20 3.69
N GLU A 210 4.96 -2.90 4.02
CA GLU A 210 5.37 -2.37 5.32
C GLU A 210 4.27 -1.50 5.93
N ILE A 211 4.33 -1.30 7.25
CA ILE A 211 3.43 -0.38 7.97
C ILE A 211 3.88 1.06 7.80
#